data_4f6aa4f80da0f2b5fbcfdd975907758b
#
_entry.id   4f6aa4f80da0f2b5fbcfdd975907758b
#
_cell.length_a   1.000
_cell.length_b   1.000
_cell.length_c   1.000
_cell.angle_alpha   90.00
_cell.angle_beta   90.00
_cell.angle_gamma   90.00
#
_symmetry.space_group_name_H-M   'P 1'
#
loop_
_entity.id
_entity.type
_entity.pdbx_description
1 polymer ?
#
loop_
_entity_poly.entity_id
_entity_poly.type
_entity_poly.pdbx_seq_one_letter_code
_entity_poly.pdbx_strand_id
1 'polypeptide(L)'
;MQKGLILYMGYYGRYTAAYSIGCLLMLSLYIAGIFLHWAAFGVLLVLTLAGVMLLAVICSVLGTRRFNAAYQRFLTSCDAAAFLAEIRGCQRWQNRSTRPNLALNESFALQALGRGPEALEALSRMGMDRVPRRSKSCLQQLRLSVYTRQASIAIGLEDYAAARSQLAYLRDEVRTLPAGNALFGHFSKAVLDLEHMMAVQRGEPGGHTAYFRTELGLAPNSYLRAQASYYLACALLLEENDAAGAVPLYEQARALAPQLWVAARAGAALNALHAREAAQPSAGI
;
A
#
# COMPACT_ATOMS: atom_id res chain seq x y z
N MET A 1 -1.66 -8.63 -16.45
CA MET A 1 -2.92 -8.30 -15.74
C MET A 1 -3.83 -9.48 -15.37
N GLN A 2 -3.72 -10.67 -15.98
CA GLN A 2 -4.69 -11.78 -15.76
C GLN A 2 -4.49 -12.67 -14.52
N LYS A 3 -3.32 -12.67 -13.86
CA LYS A 3 -3.06 -13.54 -12.69
C LYS A 3 -3.59 -12.99 -11.35
N GLY A 4 -4.14 -11.78 -11.33
CA GLY A 4 -4.70 -11.14 -10.13
C GLY A 4 -6.19 -11.39 -9.88
N LEU A 5 -6.92 -11.87 -10.89
CA LEU A 5 -8.38 -11.88 -10.84
C LEU A 5 -8.96 -12.80 -9.74
N ILE A 6 -8.39 -13.99 -9.57
CA ILE A 6 -8.85 -14.98 -8.57
C ILE A 6 -8.47 -14.56 -7.13
N LEU A 7 -7.46 -13.70 -6.98
CA LEU A 7 -6.91 -13.31 -5.68
C LEU A 7 -7.90 -12.46 -4.87
N TYR A 8 -8.64 -11.59 -5.53
CA TYR A 8 -9.52 -10.61 -4.88
C TYR A 8 -10.90 -11.17 -4.51
N MET A 9 -11.34 -12.26 -5.11
CA MET A 9 -12.56 -12.94 -4.68
C MET A 9 -12.46 -13.42 -3.22
N GLY A 10 -11.28 -13.90 -2.82
CA GLY A 10 -11.04 -14.38 -1.45
C GLY A 10 -10.97 -13.28 -0.38
N TYR A 11 -10.93 -11.99 -0.76
CA TYR A 11 -10.96 -10.90 0.22
C TYR A 11 -12.35 -10.67 0.83
N TYR A 12 -13.40 -11.02 0.10
CA TYR A 12 -14.77 -10.77 0.55
C TYR A 12 -15.53 -12.08 0.65
N GLY A 13 -15.78 -12.54 1.88
CA GLY A 13 -16.50 -13.78 2.13
C GLY A 13 -17.86 -13.86 1.45
N ARG A 14 -18.55 -12.73 1.27
CA ARG A 14 -19.82 -12.68 0.53
C ARG A 14 -19.67 -13.09 -0.95
N TYR A 15 -18.57 -12.74 -1.63
CA TYR A 15 -18.33 -13.16 -3.02
C TYR A 15 -17.89 -14.62 -3.07
N THR A 16 -17.12 -15.07 -2.08
CA THR A 16 -16.75 -16.49 -1.92
C THR A 16 -18.00 -17.33 -1.63
N ALA A 17 -18.88 -16.87 -0.74
CA ALA A 17 -20.15 -17.53 -0.43
C ALA A 17 -21.08 -17.57 -1.65
N ALA A 18 -21.24 -16.44 -2.36
CA ALA A 18 -22.05 -16.38 -3.58
C ALA A 18 -21.51 -17.33 -4.66
N TYR A 19 -20.19 -17.42 -4.84
CA TYR A 19 -19.56 -18.37 -5.73
C TYR A 19 -19.83 -19.81 -5.31
N SER A 20 -19.67 -20.15 -4.02
CA SER A 20 -19.90 -21.50 -3.51
C SER A 20 -21.36 -21.92 -3.66
N ILE A 21 -22.31 -21.04 -3.34
CA ILE A 21 -23.75 -21.29 -3.54
C ILE A 21 -24.06 -21.49 -5.00
N GLY A 22 -23.54 -20.63 -5.87
CA GLY A 22 -23.71 -20.75 -7.32
C GLY A 22 -23.14 -22.06 -7.88
N CYS A 23 -21.98 -22.50 -7.40
CA CYS A 23 -21.41 -23.80 -7.78
C CYS A 23 -22.29 -24.97 -7.34
N LEU A 24 -22.85 -24.90 -6.10
CA LEU A 24 -23.77 -25.93 -5.61
C LEU A 24 -25.05 -25.98 -6.44
N LEU A 25 -25.63 -24.84 -6.79
CA LEU A 25 -26.81 -24.79 -7.67
C LEU A 25 -26.52 -25.36 -9.06
N MET A 26 -25.39 -25.01 -9.67
CA MET A 26 -24.97 -25.55 -10.97
C MET A 26 -24.77 -27.06 -10.89
N LEU A 27 -24.16 -27.57 -9.83
CA LEU A 27 -23.98 -29.00 -9.61
C LEU A 27 -25.32 -29.72 -9.43
N SER A 28 -26.26 -29.13 -8.67
CA SER A 28 -27.60 -29.68 -8.48
C SER A 28 -28.38 -29.75 -9.79
N LEU A 29 -28.31 -28.72 -10.64
CA LEU A 29 -28.92 -28.72 -11.98
C LEU A 29 -28.30 -29.78 -12.88
N TYR A 30 -26.98 -29.98 -12.82
CA TYR A 30 -26.28 -31.02 -13.55
C TYR A 30 -26.75 -32.43 -13.13
N ILE A 31 -26.84 -32.68 -11.83
CA ILE A 31 -27.32 -33.97 -11.28
C ILE A 31 -28.80 -34.20 -11.69
N ALA A 32 -29.66 -33.18 -11.58
CA ALA A 32 -31.05 -33.29 -12.02
C ALA A 32 -31.17 -33.62 -13.51
N GLY A 33 -30.34 -33.02 -14.37
CA GLY A 33 -30.29 -33.34 -15.80
C GLY A 33 -29.91 -34.77 -16.08
N ILE A 34 -28.99 -35.36 -15.28
CA ILE A 34 -28.65 -36.79 -15.40
C ILE A 34 -29.88 -37.67 -15.09
N PHE A 35 -30.58 -37.39 -13.97
CA PHE A 35 -31.76 -38.17 -13.56
C PHE A 35 -32.92 -38.05 -14.55
N LEU A 36 -33.06 -36.93 -15.25
CA LEU A 36 -34.07 -36.72 -16.29
C LEU A 36 -33.70 -37.32 -17.65
N HIS A 37 -32.64 -38.09 -17.73
CA HIS A 37 -32.15 -38.77 -18.93
C HIS A 37 -32.04 -37.85 -20.17
N TRP A 38 -31.53 -36.65 -19.97
CA TRP A 38 -31.32 -35.72 -21.07
C TRP A 38 -30.28 -36.25 -22.07
N ALA A 39 -30.70 -36.40 -23.32
CA ALA A 39 -29.87 -36.91 -24.41
C ALA A 39 -28.61 -36.03 -24.68
N ALA A 40 -28.58 -34.80 -24.14
CA ALA A 40 -27.54 -33.81 -24.34
C ALA A 40 -26.56 -33.72 -23.14
N PHE A 41 -26.23 -34.83 -22.50
CA PHE A 41 -25.32 -34.88 -21.32
C PHE A 41 -24.02 -34.07 -21.48
N GLY A 42 -23.36 -34.21 -22.64
CA GLY A 42 -22.14 -33.46 -22.94
C GLY A 42 -22.36 -31.94 -23.00
N VAL A 43 -23.47 -31.50 -23.56
CA VAL A 43 -23.83 -30.07 -23.62
C VAL A 43 -24.11 -29.52 -22.22
N LEU A 44 -24.83 -30.28 -21.38
CA LEU A 44 -25.13 -29.88 -20.01
C LEU A 44 -23.86 -29.73 -19.18
N LEU A 45 -22.89 -30.64 -19.34
CA LEU A 45 -21.57 -30.54 -18.68
C LEU A 45 -20.82 -29.27 -19.09
N VAL A 46 -20.76 -28.99 -20.40
CA VAL A 46 -20.07 -27.80 -20.91
C VAL A 46 -20.74 -26.51 -20.39
N LEU A 47 -22.09 -26.44 -20.40
CA LEU A 47 -22.81 -25.28 -19.88
C LEU A 47 -22.59 -25.08 -18.37
N THR A 48 -22.56 -26.17 -17.59
CA THR A 48 -22.27 -26.11 -16.14
C THR A 48 -20.86 -25.59 -15.90
N LEU A 49 -19.85 -26.09 -16.59
CA LEU A 49 -18.47 -25.63 -16.46
C LEU A 49 -18.33 -24.17 -16.89
N ALA A 50 -18.96 -23.77 -18.00
CA ALA A 50 -18.96 -22.38 -18.45
C ALA A 50 -19.64 -21.45 -17.44
N GLY A 51 -20.76 -21.86 -16.84
CA GLY A 51 -21.47 -21.11 -15.80
C GLY A 51 -20.62 -20.92 -14.54
N VAL A 52 -19.96 -21.97 -14.07
CA VAL A 52 -19.03 -21.90 -12.91
C VAL A 52 -17.86 -20.97 -13.21
N MET A 53 -17.26 -21.04 -14.39
CA MET A 53 -16.19 -20.13 -14.81
C MET A 53 -16.65 -18.69 -14.88
N LEU A 54 -17.81 -18.44 -15.47
CA LEU A 54 -18.39 -17.09 -15.56
C LEU A 54 -18.66 -16.52 -14.16
N LEU A 55 -19.24 -17.30 -13.27
CA LEU A 55 -19.51 -16.91 -11.89
C LEU A 55 -18.22 -16.57 -11.14
N ALA A 56 -17.15 -17.36 -11.33
CA ALA A 56 -15.83 -17.07 -10.75
C ALA A 56 -15.27 -15.73 -11.24
N VAL A 57 -15.40 -15.45 -12.55
CA VAL A 57 -14.96 -14.18 -13.13
C VAL A 57 -15.77 -13.01 -12.56
N ILE A 58 -17.11 -13.11 -12.52
CA ILE A 58 -17.96 -12.04 -11.98
C ILE A 58 -17.62 -11.75 -10.52
N CYS A 59 -17.58 -12.76 -9.65
CA CYS A 59 -17.27 -12.59 -8.23
C CYS A 59 -15.86 -11.98 -8.03
N SER A 60 -14.90 -12.38 -8.85
CA SER A 60 -13.53 -11.87 -8.83
C SER A 60 -13.46 -10.39 -9.25
N VAL A 61 -14.15 -10.03 -10.33
CA VAL A 61 -14.23 -8.63 -10.81
C VAL A 61 -14.90 -7.74 -9.76
N LEU A 62 -16.00 -8.17 -9.17
CA LEU A 62 -16.71 -7.41 -8.14
C LEU A 62 -15.82 -7.20 -6.89
N GLY A 63 -15.14 -8.27 -6.44
CA GLY A 63 -14.18 -8.19 -5.32
C GLY A 63 -13.04 -7.22 -5.61
N THR A 64 -12.45 -7.32 -6.81
CA THR A 64 -11.36 -6.43 -7.25
C THR A 64 -11.82 -4.96 -7.29
N ARG A 65 -12.99 -4.69 -7.90
CA ARG A 65 -13.54 -3.33 -7.99
C ARG A 65 -13.78 -2.73 -6.61
N ARG A 66 -14.34 -3.51 -5.68
CA ARG A 66 -14.58 -3.03 -4.32
C ARG A 66 -13.29 -2.71 -3.59
N PHE A 67 -12.30 -3.61 -3.64
CA PHE A 67 -11.02 -3.39 -3.01
C PHE A 67 -10.31 -2.16 -3.59
N ASN A 68 -10.24 -2.07 -4.92
CA ASN A 68 -9.63 -0.92 -5.59
C ASN A 68 -10.36 0.39 -5.24
N ALA A 69 -11.69 0.38 -5.15
CA ALA A 69 -12.45 1.55 -4.73
C ALA A 69 -12.14 1.97 -3.28
N ALA A 70 -11.95 1.02 -2.36
CA ALA A 70 -11.53 1.30 -0.99
C ALA A 70 -10.10 1.85 -0.94
N TYR A 71 -9.17 1.26 -1.69
CA TYR A 71 -7.80 1.72 -1.81
C TYR A 71 -7.70 3.11 -2.43
N GLN A 72 -8.43 3.37 -3.53
CA GLN A 72 -8.46 4.68 -4.17
C GLN A 72 -9.07 5.75 -3.25
N ARG A 73 -10.14 5.43 -2.54
CA ARG A 73 -10.69 6.34 -1.51
C ARG A 73 -9.64 6.68 -0.47
N PHE A 74 -8.92 5.70 0.06
CA PHE A 74 -7.82 5.98 0.98
C PHE A 74 -6.78 6.94 0.38
N LEU A 75 -6.33 6.71 -0.85
CA LEU A 75 -5.33 7.56 -1.50
C LEU A 75 -5.83 9.00 -1.78
N THR A 76 -7.13 9.18 -2.01
CA THR A 76 -7.72 10.49 -2.34
C THR A 76 -8.25 11.25 -1.14
N SER A 77 -8.89 10.56 -0.19
CA SER A 77 -9.47 11.18 1.02
C SER A 77 -8.56 11.06 2.25
N CYS A 78 -7.44 10.34 2.14
CA CYS A 78 -6.51 10.05 3.24
C CYS A 78 -7.16 9.36 4.45
N ASP A 79 -8.34 8.71 4.28
CA ASP A 79 -9.02 7.97 5.34
C ASP A 79 -8.43 6.57 5.53
N ALA A 80 -7.28 6.53 6.21
CA ALA A 80 -6.58 5.28 6.51
C ALA A 80 -7.36 4.41 7.52
N ALA A 81 -8.18 5.01 8.38
CA ALA A 81 -8.95 4.29 9.38
C ALA A 81 -10.07 3.47 8.72
N ALA A 82 -10.83 4.06 7.79
CA ALA A 82 -11.83 3.34 7.01
C ALA A 82 -11.21 2.24 6.15
N PHE A 83 -10.05 2.50 5.53
CA PHE A 83 -9.34 1.48 4.76
C PHE A 83 -8.86 0.33 5.64
N LEU A 84 -8.33 0.59 6.83
CA LEU A 84 -7.94 -0.42 7.81
C LEU A 84 -9.14 -1.27 8.26
N ALA A 85 -10.28 -0.65 8.52
CA ALA A 85 -11.51 -1.35 8.89
C ALA A 85 -11.99 -2.31 7.78
N GLU A 86 -11.92 -1.86 6.51
CA GLU A 86 -12.26 -2.70 5.34
C GLU A 86 -11.32 -3.91 5.24
N ILE A 87 -10.00 -3.72 5.41
CA ILE A 87 -9.00 -4.80 5.39
C ILE A 87 -9.27 -5.81 6.50
N ARG A 88 -9.51 -5.34 7.73
CA ARG A 88 -9.82 -6.21 8.88
C ARG A 88 -11.12 -6.98 8.69
N GLY A 89 -12.11 -6.38 8.04
CA GLY A 89 -13.33 -7.07 7.62
C GLY A 89 -13.04 -8.24 6.66
N CYS A 90 -12.04 -8.10 5.80
CA CYS A 90 -11.62 -9.16 4.87
C CYS A 90 -10.84 -10.29 5.56
N GLN A 91 -10.17 -10.04 6.70
CA GLN A 91 -9.33 -11.03 7.38
C GLN A 91 -10.08 -12.27 7.86
N ARG A 92 -11.36 -12.14 8.17
CA ARG A 92 -12.23 -13.28 8.56
C ARG A 92 -12.33 -14.37 7.49
N TRP A 93 -12.08 -14.01 6.22
CA TRP A 93 -12.25 -14.87 5.05
C TRP A 93 -10.92 -15.13 4.34
N GLN A 94 -9.80 -14.75 4.99
CA GLN A 94 -8.49 -14.92 4.40
C GLN A 94 -8.12 -16.39 4.22
N ASN A 95 -7.55 -16.69 3.07
CA ASN A 95 -6.90 -17.96 2.79
C ASN A 95 -5.38 -17.78 2.69
N ARG A 96 -4.64 -18.88 2.57
CA ARG A 96 -3.18 -18.85 2.45
C ARG A 96 -2.68 -17.97 1.30
N SER A 97 -3.48 -17.80 0.25
CA SER A 97 -3.07 -17.03 -0.92
C SER A 97 -3.34 -15.53 -0.81
N THR A 98 -4.33 -15.11 -0.04
CA THR A 98 -4.70 -13.69 0.15
C THR A 98 -4.03 -13.05 1.36
N ARG A 99 -3.65 -13.86 2.36
CA ARG A 99 -3.04 -13.42 3.60
C ARG A 99 -1.85 -12.47 3.45
N PRO A 100 -0.86 -12.75 2.55
CA PRO A 100 0.28 -11.83 2.39
C PRO A 100 -0.12 -10.44 1.92
N ASN A 101 -1.03 -10.35 0.96
CA ASN A 101 -1.47 -9.05 0.43
C ASN A 101 -2.32 -8.28 1.44
N LEU A 102 -3.16 -8.98 2.24
CA LEU A 102 -3.90 -8.34 3.32
C LEU A 102 -2.97 -7.80 4.40
N ALA A 103 -1.95 -8.55 4.79
CA ALA A 103 -0.95 -8.10 5.76
C ALA A 103 -0.16 -6.87 5.26
N LEU A 104 0.24 -6.85 3.97
CA LEU A 104 0.88 -5.68 3.36
C LEU A 104 -0.02 -4.45 3.37
N ASN A 105 -1.30 -4.60 3.02
CA ASN A 105 -2.23 -3.48 3.01
C ASN A 105 -2.60 -3.04 4.43
N GLU A 106 -2.73 -3.97 5.41
CA GLU A 106 -2.91 -3.65 6.82
C GLU A 106 -1.73 -2.85 7.35
N SER A 107 -0.51 -3.31 7.08
CA SER A 107 0.71 -2.59 7.49
C SER A 107 0.78 -1.19 6.87
N PHE A 108 0.33 -1.03 5.62
CA PHE A 108 0.27 0.27 4.96
C PHE A 108 -0.70 1.24 5.66
N ALA A 109 -1.92 0.78 5.94
CA ALA A 109 -2.91 1.59 6.64
C ALA A 109 -2.46 1.96 8.06
N LEU A 110 -1.87 1.00 8.80
CA LEU A 110 -1.33 1.22 10.14
C LEU A 110 -0.17 2.22 10.13
N GLN A 111 0.75 2.08 9.18
CA GLN A 111 1.85 3.04 9.01
C GLN A 111 1.31 4.44 8.70
N ALA A 112 0.33 4.56 7.81
CA ALA A 112 -0.28 5.85 7.48
C ALA A 112 -0.93 6.51 8.70
N LEU A 113 -1.46 5.72 9.65
CA LEU A 113 -2.00 6.17 10.93
C LEU A 113 -0.92 6.46 12.00
N GLY A 114 0.37 6.30 11.69
CA GLY A 114 1.46 6.47 12.65
C GLY A 114 1.65 5.30 13.62
N ARG A 115 0.98 4.16 13.38
CA ARG A 115 1.02 2.95 14.22
C ARG A 115 2.11 1.99 13.73
N GLY A 116 3.37 2.49 13.69
CA GLY A 116 4.51 1.76 13.15
C GLY A 116 4.77 0.38 13.76
N PRO A 117 4.80 0.22 15.10
CA PRO A 117 4.99 -1.08 15.73
C PRO A 117 3.94 -2.12 15.33
N GLU A 118 2.67 -1.72 15.27
CA GLU A 118 1.59 -2.60 14.83
C GLU A 118 1.68 -2.94 13.33
N ALA A 119 2.19 -2.00 12.54
CA ALA A 119 2.44 -2.23 11.11
C ALA A 119 3.53 -3.30 10.89
N LEU A 120 4.61 -3.30 11.70
CA LEU A 120 5.62 -4.36 11.69
C LEU A 120 5.05 -5.70 12.15
N GLU A 121 4.22 -5.69 13.20
CA GLU A 121 3.53 -6.91 13.65
C GLU A 121 2.61 -7.49 12.57
N ALA A 122 1.86 -6.64 11.84
CA ALA A 122 1.05 -7.09 10.71
C ALA A 122 1.88 -7.79 9.62
N LEU A 123 3.08 -7.27 9.32
CA LEU A 123 4.01 -7.89 8.38
C LEU A 123 4.58 -9.22 8.93
N SER A 124 4.91 -9.31 10.21
CA SER A 124 5.44 -10.55 10.81
C SER A 124 4.44 -11.70 10.74
N ARG A 125 3.15 -11.40 10.90
CA ARG A 125 2.05 -12.37 10.77
C ARG A 125 1.88 -12.95 9.35
N MET A 126 2.52 -12.35 8.37
CA MET A 126 2.42 -12.79 6.97
C MET A 126 2.97 -14.20 6.76
N GLY A 127 4.05 -14.57 7.47
CA GLY A 127 4.67 -15.90 7.37
C GLY A 127 5.17 -16.18 5.97
N MET A 128 6.25 -15.54 5.53
CA MET A 128 6.83 -15.68 4.18
C MET A 128 7.08 -17.14 3.80
N ASP A 129 7.45 -17.97 4.77
CA ASP A 129 7.73 -19.42 4.56
C ASP A 129 6.47 -20.22 4.20
N ARG A 130 5.29 -19.67 4.50
CA ARG A 130 3.98 -20.30 4.26
C ARG A 130 3.31 -19.84 2.98
N VAL A 131 3.94 -18.93 2.25
CA VAL A 131 3.41 -18.48 0.95
C VAL A 131 3.45 -19.67 -0.02
N PRO A 132 2.30 -20.08 -0.61
CA PRO A 132 2.28 -21.17 -1.58
C PRO A 132 3.32 -20.90 -2.67
N ARG A 133 4.00 -21.95 -3.15
CA ARG A 133 4.98 -21.86 -4.25
C ARG A 133 4.30 -21.28 -5.48
N ARG A 134 4.26 -19.97 -5.57
CA ARG A 134 3.81 -19.20 -6.73
C ARG A 134 4.95 -19.07 -7.73
N SER A 135 4.65 -18.51 -8.90
CA SER A 135 5.71 -18.18 -9.86
C SER A 135 6.82 -17.37 -9.16
N LYS A 136 8.08 -17.60 -9.54
CA LYS A 136 9.24 -16.86 -8.99
C LYS A 136 9.02 -15.35 -8.98
N SER A 137 8.42 -14.80 -10.05
CA SER A 137 8.13 -13.38 -10.17
C SER A 137 7.13 -12.86 -9.12
N CYS A 138 6.14 -13.66 -8.74
CA CYS A 138 5.16 -13.26 -7.72
C CYS A 138 5.77 -13.22 -6.31
N LEU A 139 6.64 -14.20 -6.00
CA LEU A 139 7.38 -14.21 -4.74
C LEU A 139 8.38 -13.06 -4.67
N GLN A 140 9.07 -12.76 -5.77
CA GLN A 140 10.01 -11.64 -5.86
C GLN A 140 9.29 -10.30 -5.66
N GLN A 141 8.17 -10.06 -6.33
CA GLN A 141 7.35 -8.87 -6.11
C GLN A 141 6.91 -8.74 -4.64
N LEU A 142 6.52 -9.84 -4.01
CA LEU A 142 6.12 -9.84 -2.61
C LEU A 142 7.28 -9.46 -1.69
N ARG A 143 8.48 -10.03 -1.88
CA ARG A 143 9.69 -9.69 -1.12
C ARG A 143 10.03 -8.20 -1.25
N LEU A 144 10.09 -7.70 -2.48
CA LEU A 144 10.35 -6.29 -2.76
C LEU A 144 9.35 -5.39 -2.02
N SER A 145 8.06 -5.72 -2.06
CA SER A 145 7.02 -4.96 -1.35
C SER A 145 7.19 -5.01 0.17
N VAL A 146 7.63 -6.15 0.72
CA VAL A 146 7.88 -6.30 2.17
C VAL A 146 9.08 -5.45 2.59
N TYR A 147 10.23 -5.56 1.89
CA TYR A 147 11.42 -4.76 2.23
C TYR A 147 11.15 -3.25 2.11
N THR A 148 10.44 -2.83 1.05
CA THR A 148 10.02 -1.44 0.90
C THR A 148 9.18 -0.97 2.09
N ARG A 149 8.22 -1.80 2.52
CA ARG A 149 7.35 -1.46 3.64
C ARG A 149 8.10 -1.43 4.96
N GLN A 150 8.95 -2.43 5.22
CA GLN A 150 9.76 -2.48 6.44
C GLN A 150 10.73 -1.29 6.54
N ALA A 151 11.42 -0.95 5.44
CA ALA A 151 12.28 0.23 5.40
C ALA A 151 11.49 1.52 5.68
N SER A 152 10.33 1.70 5.04
CA SER A 152 9.49 2.89 5.23
C SER A 152 8.97 3.02 6.68
N ILE A 153 8.58 1.90 7.31
CA ILE A 153 8.14 1.89 8.71
C ILE A 153 9.32 2.21 9.64
N ALA A 154 10.48 1.61 9.41
CA ALA A 154 11.69 1.85 10.21
C ALA A 154 12.13 3.31 10.13
N ILE A 155 12.07 3.97 8.95
CA ILE A 155 12.29 5.40 8.79
C ILE A 155 11.28 6.19 9.65
N GLY A 156 10.00 5.82 9.59
CA GLY A 156 8.95 6.47 10.39
C GLY A 156 9.13 6.31 11.90
N LEU A 157 9.78 5.24 12.35
CA LEU A 157 10.14 4.97 13.76
C LEU A 157 11.51 5.52 14.15
N GLU A 158 12.23 6.16 13.22
CA GLU A 158 13.59 6.68 13.40
C GLU A 158 14.64 5.58 13.70
N ASP A 159 14.28 4.31 13.41
CA ASP A 159 15.23 3.20 13.45
C ASP A 159 16.03 3.12 12.14
N TYR A 160 16.98 4.03 11.99
CA TYR A 160 17.76 4.14 10.77
C TYR A 160 18.72 2.95 10.54
N ALA A 161 19.02 2.18 11.59
CA ALA A 161 19.83 0.96 11.46
C ALA A 161 19.01 -0.13 10.74
N ALA A 162 17.79 -0.38 11.22
CA ALA A 162 16.87 -1.30 10.56
C ALA A 162 16.51 -0.81 9.14
N ALA A 163 16.24 0.49 8.95
CA ALA A 163 15.93 1.06 7.66
C ALA A 163 17.06 0.80 6.63
N ARG A 164 18.33 1.04 7.00
CA ARG A 164 19.47 0.77 6.12
C ARG A 164 19.61 -0.70 5.76
N SER A 165 19.38 -1.59 6.73
CA SER A 165 19.41 -3.04 6.48
C SER A 165 18.35 -3.44 5.47
N GLN A 166 17.11 -2.98 5.62
CA GLN A 166 16.02 -3.30 4.69
C GLN A 166 16.24 -2.68 3.31
N LEU A 167 16.79 -1.46 3.23
CA LEU A 167 17.17 -0.83 1.98
C LEU A 167 18.27 -1.60 1.25
N ALA A 168 19.25 -2.16 1.96
CA ALA A 168 20.28 -3.00 1.37
C ALA A 168 19.66 -4.25 0.73
N TYR A 169 18.79 -4.98 1.46
CA TYR A 169 18.07 -6.13 0.90
C TYR A 169 17.19 -5.74 -0.30
N LEU A 170 16.51 -4.60 -0.23
CA LEU A 170 15.69 -4.10 -1.35
C LEU A 170 16.56 -3.82 -2.59
N ARG A 171 17.69 -3.13 -2.43
CA ARG A 171 18.63 -2.86 -3.55
C ARG A 171 19.16 -4.15 -4.18
N ASP A 172 19.57 -5.10 -3.35
CA ASP A 172 20.12 -6.37 -3.84
C ASP A 172 19.06 -7.17 -4.62
N GLU A 173 17.82 -7.22 -4.12
CA GLU A 173 16.74 -7.90 -4.82
C GLU A 173 16.37 -7.17 -6.14
N VAL A 174 16.37 -5.81 -6.15
CA VAL A 174 16.11 -5.00 -7.36
C VAL A 174 17.18 -5.25 -8.43
N ARG A 175 18.45 -5.38 -8.06
CA ARG A 175 19.56 -5.68 -9.00
C ARG A 175 19.39 -7.01 -9.72
N THR A 176 18.64 -7.96 -9.14
CA THR A 176 18.35 -9.24 -9.77
C THR A 176 17.27 -9.15 -10.85
N LEU A 177 16.56 -8.02 -10.94
CA LEU A 177 15.51 -7.81 -11.95
C LEU A 177 16.13 -7.39 -13.29
N PRO A 178 15.62 -7.90 -14.42
CA PRO A 178 15.99 -7.40 -15.73
C PRO A 178 15.61 -5.91 -15.89
N ALA A 179 16.48 -5.09 -16.49
CA ALA A 179 16.25 -3.65 -16.67
C ALA A 179 14.95 -3.30 -17.41
N GLY A 180 14.47 -4.16 -18.31
CA GLY A 180 13.19 -3.98 -19.02
C GLY A 180 11.96 -4.44 -18.24
N ASN A 181 12.12 -4.93 -17.01
CA ASN A 181 11.01 -5.36 -16.19
C ASN A 181 10.32 -4.14 -15.54
N ALA A 182 8.99 -4.05 -15.65
CA ALA A 182 8.23 -2.98 -15.01
C ALA A 182 8.45 -2.88 -13.48
N LEU A 183 8.75 -4.01 -12.82
CA LEU A 183 9.08 -4.03 -11.39
C LEU A 183 10.42 -3.34 -11.11
N PHE A 184 11.40 -3.42 -12.03
CA PHE A 184 12.69 -2.76 -11.87
C PHE A 184 12.52 -1.23 -11.71
N GLY A 185 11.83 -0.57 -12.64
CA GLY A 185 11.61 0.88 -12.56
C GLY A 185 10.84 1.29 -11.30
N HIS A 186 9.77 0.53 -10.97
CA HIS A 186 8.95 0.80 -9.79
C HIS A 186 9.75 0.71 -8.48
N PHE A 187 10.51 -0.37 -8.27
CA PHE A 187 11.24 -0.57 -7.01
C PHE A 187 12.56 0.20 -6.96
N SER A 188 13.19 0.51 -8.10
CA SER A 188 14.33 1.44 -8.14
C SER A 188 13.91 2.83 -7.68
N LYS A 189 12.73 3.30 -8.11
CA LYS A 189 12.16 4.55 -7.61
C LYS A 189 11.88 4.47 -6.11
N ALA A 190 11.29 3.37 -5.63
CA ALA A 190 11.01 3.20 -4.21
C ALA A 190 12.29 3.22 -3.34
N VAL A 191 13.41 2.65 -3.84
CA VAL A 191 14.72 2.78 -3.17
C VAL A 191 15.11 4.24 -3.05
N LEU A 192 15.06 4.98 -4.16
CA LEU A 192 15.43 6.40 -4.19
C LEU A 192 14.56 7.25 -3.27
N ASP A 193 13.23 7.04 -3.30
CA ASP A 193 12.28 7.71 -2.41
C ASP A 193 12.68 7.52 -0.93
N LEU A 194 12.94 6.26 -0.53
CA LEU A 194 13.28 5.92 0.85
C LEU A 194 14.65 6.48 1.28
N GLU A 195 15.61 6.53 0.38
CA GLU A 195 16.92 7.13 0.63
C GLU A 195 16.80 8.62 0.92
N HIS A 196 16.08 9.36 0.08
CA HIS A 196 15.83 10.78 0.31
C HIS A 196 15.03 11.04 1.59
N MET A 197 13.99 10.25 1.85
CA MET A 197 13.20 10.34 3.09
C MET A 197 14.06 10.11 4.33
N MET A 198 14.91 9.08 4.33
CA MET A 198 15.80 8.76 5.44
C MET A 198 16.85 9.86 5.66
N ALA A 199 17.47 10.35 4.59
CA ALA A 199 18.48 11.40 4.66
C ALA A 199 17.93 12.70 5.26
N VAL A 200 16.77 13.15 4.78
CA VAL A 200 16.10 14.35 5.31
C VAL A 200 15.75 14.19 6.79
N GLN A 201 15.25 13.04 7.21
CA GLN A 201 14.94 12.80 8.62
C GLN A 201 16.18 12.72 9.52
N ARG A 202 17.33 12.35 8.97
CA ARG A 202 18.62 12.36 9.68
C ARG A 202 19.31 13.72 9.69
N GLY A 203 18.74 14.71 8.98
CA GLY A 203 19.37 16.02 8.84
C GLY A 203 20.58 16.00 7.91
N GLU A 204 20.64 15.10 6.95
CA GLU A 204 21.73 15.00 5.96
C GLU A 204 21.35 15.82 4.71
N PRO A 205 22.08 16.90 4.35
CA PRO A 205 21.82 17.66 3.14
C PRO A 205 22.26 16.87 1.90
N GLY A 206 21.61 17.06 0.76
CA GLY A 206 21.98 16.32 -0.46
C GLY A 206 21.07 16.50 -1.66
N GLY A 207 20.54 17.69 -1.91
CA GLY A 207 19.68 18.00 -3.06
C GLY A 207 18.24 17.45 -2.91
N HIS A 208 17.81 17.25 -1.71
CA HIS A 208 16.48 16.71 -1.39
C HIS A 208 15.36 17.68 -1.75
N THR A 209 15.61 18.98 -1.66
CA THR A 209 14.63 20.01 -2.06
C THR A 209 14.23 19.87 -3.52
N ALA A 210 15.19 19.74 -4.43
CA ALA A 210 14.91 19.56 -5.86
C ALA A 210 14.14 18.24 -6.11
N TYR A 211 14.53 17.18 -5.41
CA TYR A 211 13.88 15.89 -5.50
C TYR A 211 12.40 15.96 -5.06
N PHE A 212 12.13 16.42 -3.85
CA PHE A 212 10.74 16.46 -3.33
C PHE A 212 9.88 17.53 -4.03
N ARG A 213 10.46 18.60 -4.57
CA ARG A 213 9.75 19.56 -5.43
C ARG A 213 9.24 18.88 -6.70
N THR A 214 10.05 18.02 -7.31
CA THR A 214 9.64 17.20 -8.46
C THR A 214 8.55 16.19 -8.07
N GLU A 215 8.73 15.47 -6.96
CA GLU A 215 7.73 14.51 -6.47
C GLU A 215 6.38 15.16 -6.13
N LEU A 216 6.40 16.36 -5.55
CA LEU A 216 5.17 17.12 -5.27
C LEU A 216 4.43 17.48 -6.57
N GLY A 217 5.15 17.89 -7.62
CA GLY A 217 4.59 18.18 -8.93
C GLY A 217 3.99 16.96 -9.62
N LEU A 218 4.55 15.78 -9.39
CA LEU A 218 4.11 14.51 -9.98
C LEU A 218 3.09 13.76 -9.13
N ALA A 219 2.78 14.20 -7.91
CA ALA A 219 1.93 13.49 -6.95
C ALA A 219 0.50 13.30 -7.48
N PRO A 220 0.05 12.05 -7.77
CA PRO A 220 -1.21 11.77 -8.44
C PRO A 220 -2.43 11.79 -7.51
N ASN A 221 -2.22 11.85 -6.18
CA ASN A 221 -3.29 11.77 -5.19
C ASN A 221 -2.93 12.53 -3.91
N SER A 222 -3.93 12.75 -3.05
CA SER A 222 -3.76 13.53 -1.82
C SER A 222 -2.78 12.91 -0.84
N TYR A 223 -2.74 11.58 -0.73
CA TYR A 223 -1.82 10.86 0.15
C TYR A 223 -0.35 11.15 -0.20
N LEU A 224 0.03 10.95 -1.46
CA LEU A 224 1.41 11.22 -1.92
C LEU A 224 1.73 12.72 -1.91
N ARG A 225 0.74 13.57 -2.22
CA ARG A 225 0.93 15.02 -2.15
C ARG A 225 1.19 15.49 -0.72
N ALA A 226 0.46 14.96 0.27
CA ALA A 226 0.71 15.28 1.68
C ALA A 226 2.11 14.85 2.14
N GLN A 227 2.54 13.64 1.74
CA GLN A 227 3.90 13.16 2.05
C GLN A 227 4.98 14.04 1.38
N ALA A 228 4.84 14.31 0.09
CA ALA A 228 5.81 15.13 -0.66
C ALA A 228 5.90 16.56 -0.09
N SER A 229 4.75 17.17 0.27
CA SER A 229 4.72 18.48 0.93
C SER A 229 5.47 18.47 2.26
N TYR A 230 5.24 17.45 3.10
CA TYR A 230 5.94 17.31 4.37
C TYR A 230 7.45 17.19 4.19
N TYR A 231 7.92 16.29 3.32
CA TYR A 231 9.36 16.08 3.10
C TYR A 231 10.01 17.27 2.38
N LEU A 232 9.30 17.94 1.47
CA LEU A 232 9.79 19.18 0.85
C LEU A 232 9.97 20.28 1.89
N ALA A 233 9.03 20.45 2.82
CA ALA A 233 9.16 21.41 3.90
C ALA A 233 10.37 21.11 4.79
N CYS A 234 10.57 19.82 5.14
CA CYS A 234 11.76 19.40 5.89
C CYS A 234 13.06 19.69 5.11
N ALA A 235 13.09 19.42 3.82
CA ALA A 235 14.26 19.65 2.97
C ALA A 235 14.59 21.14 2.81
N LEU A 236 13.59 22.02 2.66
CA LEU A 236 13.76 23.47 2.62
C LEU A 236 14.39 24.00 3.90
N LEU A 237 13.93 23.52 5.06
CA LEU A 237 14.55 23.90 6.34
C LEU A 237 15.97 23.42 6.47
N LEU A 238 16.26 22.21 5.99
CA LEU A 238 17.56 21.56 6.10
C LEU A 238 18.62 22.18 5.17
N GLU A 239 18.25 22.41 3.90
CA GLU A 239 19.20 22.77 2.85
C GLU A 239 19.23 24.30 2.59
N GLU A 240 18.10 24.98 2.69
CA GLU A 240 17.94 26.38 2.31
C GLU A 240 17.69 27.27 3.52
N ASN A 241 17.46 26.69 4.71
CA ASN A 241 17.01 27.39 5.93
C ASN A 241 15.78 28.29 5.68
N ASP A 242 14.93 27.88 4.73
CA ASP A 242 13.75 28.62 4.28
C ASP A 242 12.53 28.23 5.10
N ALA A 243 12.35 28.88 6.25
CA ALA A 243 11.18 28.71 7.09
C ALA A 243 9.90 29.24 6.42
N ALA A 244 10.02 30.36 5.67
CA ALA A 244 8.88 30.98 5.00
C ALA A 244 8.30 30.07 3.90
N GLY A 245 9.15 29.39 3.14
CA GLY A 245 8.73 28.40 2.15
C GLY A 245 8.24 27.08 2.77
N ALA A 246 8.75 26.69 3.95
CA ALA A 246 8.37 25.46 4.63
C ALA A 246 6.99 25.51 5.29
N VAL A 247 6.60 26.65 5.90
CA VAL A 247 5.33 26.82 6.62
C VAL A 247 4.11 26.43 5.74
N PRO A 248 3.90 27.00 4.53
CA PRO A 248 2.72 26.68 3.72
C PRO A 248 2.68 25.20 3.29
N LEU A 249 3.83 24.54 3.15
CA LEU A 249 3.92 23.12 2.81
C LEU A 249 3.50 22.22 3.99
N TYR A 250 3.89 22.57 5.21
CA TYR A 250 3.40 21.87 6.40
C TYR A 250 1.89 22.05 6.59
N GLU A 251 1.37 23.27 6.37
CA GLU A 251 -0.07 23.52 6.39
C GLU A 251 -0.79 22.70 5.33
N GLN A 252 -0.25 22.65 4.11
CA GLN A 252 -0.78 21.81 3.03
C GLN A 252 -0.80 20.32 3.41
N ALA A 253 0.28 19.80 3.99
CA ALA A 253 0.33 18.41 4.44
C ALA A 253 -0.75 18.11 5.50
N ARG A 254 -0.97 19.02 6.46
CA ARG A 254 -2.03 18.89 7.47
C ARG A 254 -3.42 18.96 6.88
N ALA A 255 -3.67 19.88 5.96
CA ALA A 255 -4.97 20.05 5.32
C ALA A 255 -5.37 18.86 4.46
N LEU A 256 -4.42 18.30 3.69
CA LEU A 256 -4.67 17.17 2.80
C LEU A 256 -4.92 15.86 3.55
N ALA A 257 -4.27 15.66 4.70
CA ALA A 257 -4.23 14.37 5.36
C ALA A 257 -4.30 14.45 6.90
N PRO A 258 -5.35 15.07 7.48
CA PRO A 258 -5.41 15.42 8.90
C PRO A 258 -5.33 14.23 9.86
N GLN A 259 -5.68 13.04 9.40
CA GLN A 259 -5.63 11.80 10.20
C GLN A 259 -4.32 11.02 10.07
N LEU A 260 -3.43 11.43 9.17
CA LEU A 260 -2.19 10.71 8.91
C LEU A 260 -1.04 11.20 9.77
N TRP A 261 -0.04 10.35 9.96
CA TRP A 261 1.16 10.65 10.73
C TRP A 261 1.90 11.90 10.22
N VAL A 262 1.87 12.15 8.91
CA VAL A 262 2.50 13.34 8.30
C VAL A 262 1.87 14.63 8.82
N ALA A 263 0.55 14.65 9.04
CA ALA A 263 -0.13 15.84 9.58
C ALA A 263 0.26 16.11 11.04
N ALA A 264 0.39 15.06 11.84
CA ALA A 264 0.85 15.18 13.23
C ALA A 264 2.28 15.73 13.29
N ARG A 265 3.20 15.20 12.47
CA ARG A 265 4.58 15.69 12.38
C ARG A 265 4.67 17.11 11.82
N ALA A 266 3.91 17.41 10.78
CA ALA A 266 3.83 18.77 10.23
C ALA A 266 3.31 19.77 11.28
N GLY A 267 2.32 19.39 12.09
CA GLY A 267 1.83 20.19 13.19
C GLY A 267 2.89 20.45 14.26
N ALA A 268 3.65 19.42 14.65
CA ALA A 268 4.75 19.57 15.58
C ALA A 268 5.86 20.49 15.04
N ALA A 269 6.20 20.37 13.75
CA ALA A 269 7.18 21.23 13.09
C ALA A 269 6.73 22.71 13.04
N LEU A 270 5.47 22.98 12.70
CA LEU A 270 4.90 24.33 12.73
C LEU A 270 4.96 24.95 14.11
N ASN A 271 4.57 24.20 15.14
CA ASN A 271 4.63 24.68 16.52
C ASN A 271 6.08 25.02 16.93
N ALA A 272 7.06 24.21 16.52
CA ALA A 272 8.46 24.49 16.78
C ALA A 272 8.98 25.73 16.03
N LEU A 273 8.54 25.99 14.80
CA LEU A 273 8.89 27.20 14.05
C LEU A 273 8.31 28.45 14.72
N HIS A 274 7.03 28.45 15.04
CA HIS A 274 6.39 29.59 15.72
C HIS A 274 7.01 29.87 17.09
N ALA A 275 7.40 28.83 17.85
CA ALA A 275 8.08 29.02 19.13
C ALA A 275 9.46 29.67 18.96
N ARG A 276 10.19 29.35 17.88
CA ARG A 276 11.48 30.00 17.55
C ARG A 276 11.29 31.47 17.18
N GLU A 277 10.31 31.79 16.36
CA GLU A 277 9.98 33.16 15.99
C GLU A 277 9.62 34.01 17.21
N ALA A 278 8.80 33.44 18.11
CA ALA A 278 8.41 34.13 19.35
C ALA A 278 9.57 34.34 20.33
N ALA A 279 10.59 33.43 20.28
CA ALA A 279 11.78 33.53 21.14
C ALA A 279 12.88 34.46 20.59
N GLN A 280 12.82 34.85 19.32
CA GLN A 280 13.70 35.88 18.76
C GLN A 280 13.13 37.24 19.13
N PRO A 281 13.72 37.95 20.14
CA PRO A 281 13.29 39.31 20.41
C PRO A 281 13.50 40.11 19.13
N SER A 282 12.47 40.86 18.71
CA SER A 282 12.59 41.85 17.65
C SER A 282 13.88 42.63 17.92
N ALA A 283 14.94 42.27 17.20
CA ALA A 283 16.15 43.07 17.17
C ALA A 283 15.70 44.42 16.59
N GLY A 284 15.46 45.36 17.53
CA GLY A 284 14.82 46.62 17.28
C GLY A 284 15.59 47.43 16.25
N ILE A 285 14.80 48.11 15.50
CA ILE A 285 15.11 49.28 14.68
C ILE A 285 16.00 50.26 15.40
#